data_82ebfb8c913c90645d597f1d4700b23c
#
_entry.id   82ebfb8c913c90645d597f1d4700b23c
#
_cell.length_a   1.000
_cell.length_b   1.000
_cell.length_c   1.000
_cell.angle_alpha   90.00
_cell.angle_beta   90.00
_cell.angle_gamma   90.00
#
_symmetry.space_group_name_H-M   'P 1'
#
loop_
_entity.id
_entity.type
_entity.pdbx_description
1 polymer ?
#
loop_
_entity_poly.entity_id
_entity_poly.type
_entity_poly.pdbx_seq_one_letter_code
_entity_poly.pdbx_strand_id
1 'polypeptide(L)'
;MKENIDLGNLPRHIAVIMDGNGRWAKQQGAMRIFGHHHGVKSVRDTVEGCVELGVKYLTLYTFSTENWNRPKLEVDGIMQLLVKTIGEEVPDLHKNNVRVKTIGDLDNLPKSARKKMLDSVELTKNNTGLTLILALSYSGKWEIVQATKKIAAKVKTGEIAVEDISENVFAQYLATEDAPDVDLMIRTGGDHRISNYLLWQLAYAELYFMDDLFWPEFRQKHLFEAIAAYQQRERRFGKTSEQLPPIESANRS
;
A
#
# COMPACT_ATOMS: atom_id res chain seq x y z
N MET A 1 -20.34 -0.95 -12.88
CA MET A 1 -19.63 -0.76 -11.58
C MET A 1 -18.85 0.55 -11.58
N LYS A 2 -18.00 0.83 -12.57
CA LYS A 2 -17.29 2.13 -12.67
C LYS A 2 -18.22 3.33 -12.74
N GLU A 3 -19.32 3.21 -13.47
CA GLU A 3 -20.35 4.24 -13.65
C GLU A 3 -21.02 4.71 -12.35
N ASN A 4 -20.88 3.91 -11.27
CA ASN A 4 -21.44 4.22 -9.95
C ASN A 4 -20.42 4.82 -8.97
N ILE A 5 -19.16 5.07 -9.42
CA ILE A 5 -18.12 5.67 -8.60
C ILE A 5 -18.15 7.19 -8.75
N ASP A 6 -18.33 7.87 -7.64
CA ASP A 6 -18.20 9.33 -7.56
C ASP A 6 -16.71 9.72 -7.62
N LEU A 7 -16.27 10.30 -8.73
CA LEU A 7 -14.88 10.73 -8.90
C LEU A 7 -14.50 11.93 -8.01
N GLY A 8 -15.50 12.65 -7.46
CA GLY A 8 -15.28 13.74 -6.51
C GLY A 8 -15.01 13.26 -5.07
N ASN A 9 -15.34 11.99 -4.76
CA ASN A 9 -15.19 11.40 -3.42
C ASN A 9 -14.30 10.14 -3.44
N LEU A 10 -13.17 10.19 -4.15
CA LEU A 10 -12.23 9.06 -4.18
C LEU A 10 -11.33 9.02 -2.94
N PRO A 11 -10.97 7.84 -2.44
CA PRO A 11 -9.86 7.71 -1.48
C PRO A 11 -8.58 8.23 -2.15
N ARG A 12 -7.90 9.15 -1.48
CA ARG A 12 -6.62 9.69 -1.99
C ARG A 12 -5.50 8.67 -1.92
N HIS A 13 -5.52 7.85 -0.84
CA HIS A 13 -4.53 6.81 -0.57
C HIS A 13 -5.22 5.48 -0.27
N ILE A 14 -4.96 4.50 -1.12
CA ILE A 14 -5.41 3.11 -0.95
C ILE A 14 -4.22 2.26 -0.52
N ALA A 15 -4.39 1.45 0.53
CA ALA A 15 -3.42 0.45 0.97
C ALA A 15 -3.99 -0.96 0.75
N VAL A 16 -3.15 -1.90 0.29
CA VAL A 16 -3.61 -3.27 0.01
C VAL A 16 -2.74 -4.32 0.70
N ILE A 17 -3.38 -5.22 1.43
CA ILE A 17 -2.78 -6.45 1.94
C ILE A 17 -3.15 -7.59 0.98
N MET A 18 -2.18 -8.03 0.20
CA MET A 18 -2.29 -9.01 -0.88
C MET A 18 -2.25 -10.45 -0.34
N ASP A 19 -3.29 -10.83 0.43
CA ASP A 19 -3.32 -12.12 1.12
C ASP A 19 -4.06 -13.21 0.32
N GLY A 20 -3.71 -14.47 0.63
CA GLY A 20 -4.35 -15.66 0.05
C GLY A 20 -3.57 -16.33 -1.08
N ASN A 21 -2.42 -15.81 -1.53
CA ASN A 21 -1.62 -16.38 -2.61
C ASN A 21 -1.32 -17.88 -2.39
N GLY A 22 -0.83 -18.24 -1.19
CA GLY A 22 -0.48 -19.62 -0.88
C GLY A 22 -1.69 -20.54 -0.72
N ARG A 23 -2.82 -20.02 -0.20
CA ARG A 23 -4.07 -20.78 -0.05
C ARG A 23 -4.69 -21.07 -1.42
N TRP A 24 -4.72 -20.08 -2.29
CA TRP A 24 -5.16 -20.22 -3.67
C TRP A 24 -4.31 -21.27 -4.43
N ALA A 25 -2.98 -21.17 -4.35
CA ALA A 25 -2.11 -22.16 -4.99
C ALA A 25 -2.38 -23.58 -4.49
N LYS A 26 -2.61 -23.78 -3.19
CA LYS A 26 -2.97 -25.07 -2.61
C LYS A 26 -4.29 -25.62 -3.18
N GLN A 27 -5.29 -24.76 -3.38
CA GLN A 27 -6.56 -25.18 -4.03
C GLN A 27 -6.35 -25.63 -5.48
N GLN A 28 -5.34 -25.06 -6.17
CA GLN A 28 -4.94 -25.47 -7.52
C GLN A 28 -4.00 -26.70 -7.54
N GLY A 29 -3.72 -27.33 -6.39
CA GLY A 29 -2.76 -28.43 -6.30
C GLY A 29 -1.32 -28.02 -6.55
N ALA A 30 -0.98 -26.72 -6.43
CA ALA A 30 0.32 -26.14 -6.77
C ALA A 30 1.10 -25.65 -5.55
N MET A 31 2.40 -25.44 -5.73
CA MET A 31 3.26 -24.83 -4.69
C MET A 31 2.89 -23.37 -4.43
N ARG A 32 3.11 -22.89 -3.21
CA ARG A 32 2.77 -21.52 -2.76
C ARG A 32 3.28 -20.42 -3.68
N ILE A 33 4.48 -20.58 -4.25
CA ILE A 33 5.10 -19.63 -5.16
C ILE A 33 4.27 -19.42 -6.45
N PHE A 34 3.56 -20.43 -6.90
CA PHE A 34 2.65 -20.34 -8.06
C PHE A 34 1.55 -19.29 -7.85
N GLY A 35 1.01 -19.18 -6.63
CA GLY A 35 0.04 -18.14 -6.28
C GLY A 35 0.65 -16.74 -6.35
N HIS A 36 1.90 -16.57 -5.92
CA HIS A 36 2.58 -15.28 -6.02
C HIS A 36 2.79 -14.86 -7.49
N HIS A 37 3.14 -15.79 -8.38
CA HIS A 37 3.22 -15.51 -9.81
C HIS A 37 1.89 -15.05 -10.40
N HIS A 38 0.78 -15.71 -10.03
CA HIS A 38 -0.56 -15.32 -10.49
C HIS A 38 -1.01 -13.99 -9.89
N GLY A 39 -0.59 -13.68 -8.67
CA GLY A 39 -0.87 -12.41 -8.00
C GLY A 39 -0.28 -11.17 -8.71
N VAL A 40 0.70 -11.33 -9.60
CA VAL A 40 1.27 -10.22 -10.40
C VAL A 40 0.19 -9.58 -11.28
N LYS A 41 -0.68 -10.39 -11.90
CA LYS A 41 -1.80 -9.84 -12.69
C LYS A 41 -2.72 -8.98 -11.83
N SER A 42 -2.99 -9.38 -10.60
CA SER A 42 -3.83 -8.61 -9.68
C SER A 42 -3.17 -7.28 -9.27
N VAL A 43 -1.84 -7.24 -9.16
CA VAL A 43 -1.10 -5.98 -8.97
C VAL A 43 -1.32 -5.06 -10.15
N ARG A 44 -1.14 -5.57 -11.39
CA ARG A 44 -1.35 -4.78 -12.63
C ARG A 44 -2.78 -4.24 -12.70
N ASP A 45 -3.79 -5.10 -12.55
CA ASP A 45 -5.20 -4.72 -12.58
C ASP A 45 -5.54 -3.65 -11.52
N THR A 46 -4.90 -3.72 -10.33
CA THR A 46 -5.08 -2.73 -9.26
C THR A 46 -4.46 -1.38 -9.61
N VAL A 47 -3.23 -1.39 -10.14
CA VAL A 47 -2.53 -0.16 -10.55
C VAL A 47 -3.30 0.52 -11.69
N GLU A 48 -3.68 -0.25 -12.72
CA GLU A 48 -4.47 0.26 -13.86
C GLU A 48 -5.79 0.87 -13.39
N GLY A 49 -6.53 0.19 -12.49
CA GLY A 49 -7.77 0.71 -11.92
C GLY A 49 -7.57 1.99 -11.11
N CYS A 50 -6.49 2.09 -10.34
CA CYS A 50 -6.15 3.33 -9.62
C CYS A 50 -5.80 4.48 -10.57
N VAL A 51 -5.03 4.21 -11.62
CA VAL A 51 -4.68 5.20 -12.66
C VAL A 51 -5.95 5.67 -13.38
N GLU A 52 -6.80 4.75 -13.79
CA GLU A 52 -8.06 5.02 -14.50
C GLU A 52 -9.01 5.92 -13.70
N LEU A 53 -9.10 5.74 -12.38
CA LEU A 53 -9.94 6.54 -11.51
C LEU A 53 -9.28 7.86 -11.06
N GLY A 54 -7.95 7.97 -11.19
CA GLY A 54 -7.22 9.15 -10.73
C GLY A 54 -6.85 9.13 -9.25
N VAL A 55 -6.81 7.95 -8.62
CA VAL A 55 -6.27 7.74 -7.25
C VAL A 55 -4.83 8.25 -7.20
N LYS A 56 -4.44 8.90 -6.10
CA LYS A 56 -3.12 9.55 -6.01
C LYS A 56 -2.03 8.66 -5.43
N TYR A 57 -2.37 7.81 -4.45
CA TYR A 57 -1.42 6.95 -3.76
C TYR A 57 -1.98 5.53 -3.65
N LEU A 58 -1.15 4.55 -3.98
CA LEU A 58 -1.43 3.12 -3.78
C LEU A 58 -0.25 2.49 -3.06
N THR A 59 -0.45 1.97 -1.85
CA THR A 59 0.58 1.22 -1.13
C THR A 59 0.26 -0.27 -1.15
N LEU A 60 1.22 -1.08 -1.58
CA LEU A 60 1.09 -2.54 -1.63
C LEU A 60 1.98 -3.20 -0.58
N TYR A 61 1.42 -4.07 0.27
CA TYR A 61 2.18 -4.87 1.24
C TYR A 61 2.85 -6.05 0.54
N THR A 62 4.00 -5.77 -0.07
CA THR A 62 4.68 -6.72 -0.96
C THR A 62 5.48 -7.77 -0.18
N PHE A 63 6.19 -7.37 0.88
CA PHE A 63 6.98 -8.28 1.72
C PHE A 63 7.17 -7.71 3.12
N SER A 64 6.63 -8.40 4.13
CA SER A 64 6.75 -7.97 5.53
C SER A 64 8.04 -8.44 6.19
N THR A 65 8.44 -7.79 7.29
CA THR A 65 9.57 -8.26 8.12
C THR A 65 9.35 -9.68 8.64
N GLU A 66 8.11 -10.07 8.93
CA GLU A 66 7.75 -11.40 9.39
C GLU A 66 7.89 -12.46 8.30
N ASN A 67 7.84 -12.09 7.02
CA ASN A 67 7.97 -13.02 5.89
C ASN A 67 9.38 -13.62 5.77
N TRP A 68 10.40 -12.98 6.36
CA TRP A 68 11.74 -13.57 6.43
C TRP A 68 11.78 -14.91 7.20
N ASN A 69 10.81 -15.16 8.09
CA ASN A 69 10.68 -16.42 8.83
C ASN A 69 10.05 -17.56 8.00
N ARG A 70 9.67 -17.33 6.76
CA ARG A 70 9.15 -18.35 5.85
C ARG A 70 10.26 -19.29 5.38
N PRO A 71 9.91 -20.50 4.86
CA PRO A 71 10.90 -21.39 4.28
C PRO A 71 11.77 -20.67 3.24
N LYS A 72 13.09 -20.91 3.29
CA LYS A 72 14.05 -20.22 2.43
C LYS A 72 13.70 -20.28 0.94
N LEU A 73 13.24 -21.42 0.44
CA LEU A 73 12.82 -21.60 -0.95
C LEU A 73 11.65 -20.67 -1.34
N GLU A 74 10.71 -20.42 -0.43
CA GLU A 74 9.61 -19.48 -0.67
C GLU A 74 10.12 -18.04 -0.72
N VAL A 75 10.98 -17.65 0.24
CA VAL A 75 11.59 -16.31 0.28
C VAL A 75 12.42 -16.04 -0.97
N ASP A 76 13.32 -16.97 -1.33
CA ASP A 76 14.17 -16.84 -2.52
C ASP A 76 13.32 -16.71 -3.79
N GLY A 77 12.25 -17.51 -3.91
CA GLY A 77 11.31 -17.45 -5.03
C GLY A 77 10.57 -16.11 -5.12
N ILE A 78 10.11 -15.57 -3.98
CA ILE A 78 9.45 -14.25 -3.92
C ILE A 78 10.44 -13.15 -4.35
N MET A 79 11.70 -13.19 -3.89
CA MET A 79 12.71 -12.19 -4.26
C MET A 79 13.07 -12.26 -5.74
N GLN A 80 13.17 -13.46 -6.33
CA GLN A 80 13.38 -13.64 -7.77
C GLN A 80 12.19 -13.11 -8.58
N LEU A 81 10.96 -13.42 -8.14
CA LEU A 81 9.75 -12.90 -8.76
C LEU A 81 9.71 -11.37 -8.71
N LEU A 82 10.04 -10.76 -7.57
CA LEU A 82 10.09 -9.31 -7.40
C LEU A 82 11.04 -8.68 -8.43
N VAL A 83 12.27 -9.18 -8.53
CA VAL A 83 13.29 -8.68 -9.49
C VAL A 83 12.79 -8.78 -10.92
N LYS A 84 12.19 -9.92 -11.28
CA LYS A 84 11.64 -10.16 -12.62
C LYS A 84 10.50 -9.18 -12.93
N THR A 85 9.49 -9.15 -12.04
CA THR A 85 8.29 -8.33 -12.23
C THR A 85 8.63 -6.84 -12.33
N ILE A 86 9.51 -6.33 -11.46
CA ILE A 86 9.95 -4.93 -11.55
C ILE A 86 10.60 -4.66 -12.91
N GLY A 87 11.43 -5.59 -13.40
CA GLY A 87 12.08 -5.43 -14.71
C GLY A 87 11.11 -5.37 -15.88
N GLU A 88 10.00 -6.09 -15.77
CA GLU A 88 8.98 -6.19 -16.83
C GLU A 88 7.96 -5.05 -16.75
N GLU A 89 7.53 -4.65 -15.53
CA GLU A 89 6.42 -3.71 -15.34
C GLU A 89 6.85 -2.23 -15.31
N VAL A 90 8.04 -1.92 -14.80
CA VAL A 90 8.45 -0.53 -14.57
C VAL A 90 8.50 0.33 -15.85
N PRO A 91 8.90 -0.19 -17.03
CA PRO A 91 8.80 0.59 -18.27
C PRO A 91 7.38 1.06 -18.58
N ASP A 92 6.39 0.18 -18.40
CA ASP A 92 4.98 0.51 -18.63
C ASP A 92 4.44 1.44 -17.56
N LEU A 93 4.83 1.25 -16.29
CA LEU A 93 4.49 2.18 -15.21
C LEU A 93 5.03 3.59 -15.51
N HIS A 94 6.27 3.71 -15.98
CA HIS A 94 6.86 4.99 -16.37
C HIS A 94 6.11 5.65 -17.53
N LYS A 95 5.79 4.89 -18.56
CA LYS A 95 5.01 5.35 -19.71
C LYS A 95 3.62 5.86 -19.29
N ASN A 96 3.01 5.23 -18.30
CA ASN A 96 1.70 5.62 -17.75
C ASN A 96 1.79 6.68 -16.64
N ASN A 97 2.92 7.38 -16.53
CA ASN A 97 3.15 8.44 -15.56
C ASN A 97 3.00 8.00 -14.10
N VAL A 98 3.24 6.72 -13.79
CA VAL A 98 3.22 6.19 -12.41
C VAL A 98 4.58 6.41 -11.77
N ARG A 99 4.61 7.02 -10.58
CA ARG A 99 5.80 7.19 -9.76
C ARG A 99 5.95 6.00 -8.81
N VAL A 100 7.09 5.32 -8.86
CA VAL A 100 7.39 4.21 -7.96
C VAL A 100 8.17 4.71 -6.74
N LYS A 101 7.74 4.31 -5.55
CA LYS A 101 8.44 4.53 -4.27
C LYS A 101 8.54 3.22 -3.51
N THR A 102 9.43 3.17 -2.53
CA THR A 102 9.59 2.03 -1.63
C THR A 102 9.63 2.49 -0.18
N ILE A 103 9.06 1.68 0.70
CA ILE A 103 9.18 1.83 2.16
C ILE A 103 9.63 0.51 2.78
N GLY A 104 10.35 0.59 3.89
CA GLY A 104 10.85 -0.57 4.63
C GLY A 104 12.38 -0.68 4.61
N ASP A 105 12.90 -1.81 5.10
CA ASP A 105 14.32 -2.09 5.23
C ASP A 105 14.91 -2.70 3.95
N LEU A 106 15.29 -1.82 3.00
CA LEU A 106 15.86 -2.26 1.72
C LEU A 106 17.26 -2.85 1.88
N ASP A 107 17.97 -2.58 2.98
CA ASP A 107 19.31 -3.12 3.21
C ASP A 107 19.27 -4.63 3.47
N ASN A 108 18.15 -5.15 3.99
CA ASN A 108 17.91 -6.57 4.14
C ASN A 108 17.55 -7.32 2.85
N LEU A 109 17.27 -6.60 1.76
CA LEU A 109 16.98 -7.25 0.47
C LEU A 109 18.26 -7.78 -0.19
N PRO A 110 18.16 -8.86 -1.01
CA PRO A 110 19.24 -9.25 -1.88
C PRO A 110 19.71 -8.08 -2.75
N LYS A 111 21.03 -7.95 -2.95
CA LYS A 111 21.64 -6.83 -3.69
C LYS A 111 20.99 -6.57 -5.05
N SER A 112 20.62 -7.61 -5.78
CA SER A 112 19.94 -7.52 -7.08
C SER A 112 18.54 -6.89 -6.96
N ALA A 113 17.76 -7.31 -5.97
CA ALA A 113 16.42 -6.78 -5.71
C ALA A 113 16.49 -5.31 -5.27
N ARG A 114 17.39 -4.99 -4.33
CA ARG A 114 17.63 -3.62 -3.88
C ARG A 114 18.03 -2.70 -5.05
N LYS A 115 19.03 -3.13 -5.85
CA LYS A 115 19.46 -2.32 -7.00
C LYS A 115 18.31 -2.06 -7.97
N LYS A 116 17.57 -3.11 -8.34
CA LYS A 116 16.45 -2.98 -9.28
C LYS A 116 15.37 -2.02 -8.78
N MET A 117 15.07 -2.06 -7.45
CA MET A 117 14.13 -1.13 -6.84
C MET A 117 14.62 0.31 -6.90
N LEU A 118 15.88 0.57 -6.53
CA LEU A 118 16.46 1.91 -6.56
C LEU A 118 16.51 2.47 -7.99
N ASP A 119 16.89 1.65 -8.99
CA ASP A 119 16.86 2.02 -10.40
C ASP A 119 15.43 2.40 -10.85
N SER A 120 14.40 1.68 -10.36
CA SER A 120 13.00 1.95 -10.69
C SER A 120 12.49 3.25 -10.07
N VAL A 121 12.85 3.53 -8.82
CA VAL A 121 12.54 4.78 -8.14
C VAL A 121 13.18 5.96 -8.88
N GLU A 122 14.46 5.84 -9.26
CA GLU A 122 15.18 6.89 -9.98
C GLU A 122 14.56 7.15 -11.36
N LEU A 123 14.23 6.09 -12.11
CA LEU A 123 13.62 6.21 -13.44
C LEU A 123 12.28 6.95 -13.39
N THR A 124 11.48 6.70 -12.35
CA THR A 124 10.09 7.21 -12.28
C THR A 124 9.92 8.43 -11.38
N LYS A 125 10.99 8.97 -10.79
CA LYS A 125 10.95 10.03 -9.76
C LYS A 125 10.23 11.31 -10.19
N ASN A 126 10.24 11.62 -11.49
CA ASN A 126 9.61 12.83 -12.05
C ASN A 126 8.16 12.59 -12.51
N ASN A 127 7.65 11.38 -12.40
CA ASN A 127 6.26 11.09 -12.73
C ASN A 127 5.32 11.75 -11.72
N THR A 128 4.18 12.22 -12.19
CA THR A 128 3.23 13.06 -11.43
C THR A 128 1.83 12.47 -11.30
N GLY A 129 1.63 11.27 -11.85
CA GLY A 129 0.36 10.55 -11.79
C GLY A 129 0.18 9.80 -10.45
N LEU A 130 -0.21 8.53 -10.54
CA LEU A 130 -0.30 7.65 -9.35
C LEU A 130 1.09 7.47 -8.72
N THR A 131 1.19 7.61 -7.41
CA THR A 131 2.37 7.17 -6.64
C THR A 131 2.13 5.75 -6.13
N LEU A 132 2.83 4.78 -6.70
CA LEU A 132 2.84 3.38 -6.28
C LEU A 132 3.94 3.17 -5.23
N ILE A 133 3.56 2.84 -4.01
CA ILE A 133 4.47 2.58 -2.89
C ILE A 133 4.54 1.08 -2.62
N LEU A 134 5.73 0.50 -2.74
CA LEU A 134 5.96 -0.93 -2.45
C LEU A 134 6.56 -1.07 -1.05
N ALA A 135 5.82 -1.67 -0.11
CA ALA A 135 6.30 -1.98 1.23
C ALA A 135 7.11 -3.28 1.19
N LEU A 136 8.44 -3.17 1.33
CA LEU A 136 9.42 -4.24 1.19
C LEU A 136 10.25 -4.39 2.47
N SER A 137 10.28 -5.60 3.03
CA SER A 137 10.91 -5.83 4.36
C SER A 137 10.39 -4.81 5.38
N TYR A 138 9.07 -4.57 5.34
CA TYR A 138 8.39 -3.50 6.07
C TYR A 138 7.55 -4.08 7.20
N SER A 139 7.46 -3.33 8.30
CA SER A 139 6.39 -3.46 9.28
C SER A 139 6.19 -2.16 10.06
N GLY A 140 4.96 -1.90 10.52
CA GLY A 140 4.62 -0.65 11.21
C GLY A 140 5.39 -0.47 12.51
N LYS A 141 5.59 -1.54 13.30
CA LYS A 141 6.40 -1.46 14.53
C LYS A 141 7.86 -1.12 14.22
N TRP A 142 8.44 -1.72 13.17
CA TRP A 142 9.79 -1.40 12.73
C TRP A 142 9.88 0.07 12.32
N GLU A 143 8.95 0.54 11.52
CA GLU A 143 8.91 1.93 11.03
C GLU A 143 8.86 2.94 12.19
N ILE A 144 7.96 2.73 13.17
CA ILE A 144 7.84 3.56 14.37
C ILE A 144 9.16 3.62 15.14
N VAL A 145 9.83 2.47 15.31
CA VAL A 145 11.13 2.41 15.97
C VAL A 145 12.20 3.17 15.16
N GLN A 146 12.20 3.08 13.83
CA GLN A 146 13.15 3.85 13.00
C GLN A 146 12.87 5.37 13.08
N ALA A 147 11.61 5.80 13.02
CA ALA A 147 11.25 7.20 13.21
C ALA A 147 11.70 7.73 14.58
N THR A 148 11.45 6.97 15.65
CA THR A 148 11.89 7.30 17.01
C THR A 148 13.41 7.47 17.09
N LYS A 149 14.19 6.56 16.48
CA LYS A 149 15.66 6.67 16.44
C LYS A 149 16.13 7.93 15.72
N LYS A 150 15.51 8.28 14.59
CA LYS A 150 15.84 9.50 13.84
C LYS A 150 15.57 10.75 14.68
N ILE A 151 14.41 10.83 15.33
CA ILE A 151 14.03 11.95 16.19
C ILE A 151 15.00 12.05 17.39
N ALA A 152 15.28 10.93 18.06
CA ALA A 152 16.23 10.92 19.21
C ALA A 152 17.63 11.41 18.80
N ALA A 153 18.08 11.06 17.59
CA ALA A 153 19.35 11.58 17.06
C ALA A 153 19.30 13.10 16.87
N LYS A 154 18.20 13.65 16.35
CA LYS A 154 17.98 15.09 16.16
C LYS A 154 17.88 15.84 17.48
N VAL A 155 17.24 15.26 18.49
CA VAL A 155 17.20 15.83 19.85
C VAL A 155 18.61 15.86 20.45
N LYS A 156 19.38 14.78 20.30
CA LYS A 156 20.75 14.71 20.80
C LYS A 156 21.68 15.79 20.19
N THR A 157 21.46 16.17 18.92
CA THR A 157 22.22 17.20 18.23
C THR A 157 21.68 18.62 18.47
N GLY A 158 20.55 18.78 19.20
CA GLY A 158 19.90 20.04 19.44
C GLY A 158 19.12 20.61 18.25
N GLU A 159 18.89 19.80 17.20
CA GLU A 159 18.12 20.21 16.02
C GLU A 159 16.61 20.24 16.30
N ILE A 160 16.14 19.48 17.29
CA ILE A 160 14.74 19.44 17.75
C ILE A 160 14.75 19.48 19.27
N ALA A 161 13.91 20.33 19.88
CA ALA A 161 13.66 20.27 21.32
C ALA A 161 12.62 19.16 21.62
N VAL A 162 12.69 18.58 22.82
CA VAL A 162 11.74 17.51 23.21
C VAL A 162 10.31 18.02 23.17
N GLU A 163 10.10 19.28 23.55
CA GLU A 163 8.81 19.96 23.61
C GLU A 163 8.19 20.19 22.23
N ASP A 164 9.00 20.19 21.16
CA ASP A 164 8.55 20.37 19.77
C ASP A 164 8.09 19.06 19.13
N ILE A 165 8.30 17.91 19.81
CA ILE A 165 7.87 16.60 19.28
C ILE A 165 6.34 16.51 19.36
N SER A 166 5.70 16.59 18.19
CA SER A 166 4.26 16.44 18.00
C SER A 166 3.97 15.29 17.05
N GLU A 167 2.68 14.91 16.90
CA GLU A 167 2.25 13.92 15.89
C GLU A 167 2.68 14.34 14.48
N ASN A 168 2.57 15.61 14.14
CA ASN A 168 3.00 16.15 12.85
C ASN A 168 4.51 16.05 12.64
N VAL A 169 5.30 16.35 13.67
CA VAL A 169 6.77 16.20 13.62
C VAL A 169 7.11 14.72 13.50
N PHE A 170 6.47 13.84 14.26
CA PHE A 170 6.70 12.41 14.18
C PHE A 170 6.41 11.84 12.77
N ALA A 171 5.30 12.25 12.17
CA ALA A 171 4.90 11.82 10.82
C ALA A 171 5.95 12.15 9.75
N GLN A 172 6.70 13.25 9.90
CA GLN A 172 7.78 13.64 8.99
C GLN A 172 8.99 12.68 9.01
N TYR A 173 9.09 11.80 10.02
CA TYR A 173 10.15 10.80 10.13
C TYR A 173 9.71 9.39 9.74
N LEU A 174 8.44 9.21 9.42
CA LEU A 174 7.94 7.95 8.87
C LEU A 174 8.43 7.77 7.42
N ALA A 175 8.41 6.53 6.95
CA ALA A 175 8.80 6.22 5.57
C ALA A 175 7.78 6.72 4.53
N THR A 176 6.60 7.13 4.99
CA THR A 176 5.49 7.65 4.18
C THR A 176 5.35 9.18 4.29
N GLU A 177 6.38 9.91 4.73
CA GLU A 177 6.35 11.36 4.96
C GLU A 177 5.78 12.20 3.80
N ASP A 178 5.97 11.74 2.57
CA ASP A 178 5.47 12.39 1.35
C ASP A 178 4.06 11.93 0.92
N ALA A 179 3.44 11.03 1.64
CA ALA A 179 2.12 10.50 1.32
C ALA A 179 1.11 10.88 2.42
N PRO A 180 -0.15 11.14 2.08
CA PRO A 180 -1.19 11.32 3.08
C PRO A 180 -1.45 10.01 3.83
N ASP A 181 -2.13 10.11 4.98
CA ASP A 181 -2.66 8.93 5.67
C ASP A 181 -3.56 8.10 4.74
N VAL A 182 -3.71 6.82 5.08
CA VAL A 182 -4.51 5.90 4.28
C VAL A 182 -6.00 6.18 4.50
N ASP A 183 -6.73 6.34 3.40
CA ASP A 183 -8.19 6.49 3.43
C ASP A 183 -8.90 5.14 3.42
N LEU A 184 -8.41 4.20 2.60
CA LEU A 184 -9.01 2.88 2.41
C LEU A 184 -7.93 1.79 2.45
N MET A 185 -8.08 0.84 3.37
CA MET A 185 -7.27 -0.38 3.37
C MET A 185 -8.10 -1.57 2.90
N ILE A 186 -7.62 -2.27 1.89
CA ILE A 186 -8.25 -3.49 1.33
C ILE A 186 -7.40 -4.69 1.72
N ARG A 187 -8.04 -5.76 2.19
CA ARG A 187 -7.39 -7.05 2.44
C ARG A 187 -8.20 -8.18 1.86
N THR A 188 -7.53 -8.99 1.03
CA THR A 188 -8.06 -10.26 0.50
C THR A 188 -7.74 -11.43 1.44
N GLY A 189 -8.34 -12.58 1.22
CA GLY A 189 -7.97 -13.84 1.87
C GLY A 189 -8.73 -14.16 3.15
N GLY A 190 -9.76 -13.40 3.54
CA GLY A 190 -10.64 -13.74 4.66
C GLY A 190 -10.09 -13.51 6.07
N ASP A 191 -8.93 -12.89 6.21
CA ASP A 191 -8.36 -12.55 7.50
C ASP A 191 -8.68 -11.10 7.90
N HIS A 192 -9.29 -10.86 9.07
CA HIS A 192 -9.72 -9.56 9.57
C HIS A 192 -8.70 -8.96 10.54
N ARG A 193 -7.52 -8.66 10.06
CA ARG A 193 -6.42 -8.02 10.80
C ARG A 193 -5.52 -7.21 9.87
N ILE A 194 -4.87 -6.18 10.41
CA ILE A 194 -3.94 -5.32 9.63
C ILE A 194 -2.51 -5.85 9.60
N SER A 195 -2.19 -6.88 10.36
CA SER A 195 -0.92 -7.63 10.31
C SER A 195 0.34 -6.75 10.38
N ASN A 196 0.37 -5.82 11.33
CA ASN A 196 1.51 -4.92 11.53
C ASN A 196 1.81 -4.02 10.31
N TYR A 197 0.79 -3.73 9.49
CA TYR A 197 0.91 -2.89 8.29
C TYR A 197 0.46 -1.47 8.58
N LEU A 198 1.25 -0.47 8.21
CA LEU A 198 0.96 0.97 8.24
C LEU A 198 0.23 1.42 9.53
N LEU A 199 0.75 1.01 10.73
CA LEU A 199 0.05 1.19 12.01
C LEU A 199 -0.31 2.65 12.31
N TRP A 200 0.55 3.59 11.97
CA TRP A 200 0.30 5.02 12.15
C TRP A 200 -0.70 5.54 11.13
N GLN A 201 -0.48 5.22 9.88
CA GLN A 201 -1.22 5.76 8.74
C GLN A 201 -2.64 5.20 8.60
N LEU A 202 -2.94 4.06 9.25
CA LEU A 202 -4.25 3.42 9.26
C LEU A 202 -5.17 3.88 10.39
N ALA A 203 -4.74 4.82 11.22
CA ALA A 203 -5.46 5.23 12.45
C ALA A 203 -6.93 5.60 12.19
N TYR A 204 -7.25 6.21 11.05
CA TYR A 204 -8.60 6.60 10.63
C TYR A 204 -9.00 6.05 9.26
N ALA A 205 -8.31 5.01 8.79
CA ALA A 205 -8.63 4.39 7.51
C ALA A 205 -9.91 3.56 7.60
N GLU A 206 -10.69 3.57 6.52
CA GLU A 206 -11.75 2.60 6.32
C GLU A 206 -11.15 1.25 5.95
N LEU A 207 -11.58 0.18 6.63
CA LEU A 207 -11.09 -1.17 6.41
C LEU A 207 -12.12 -1.96 5.59
N TYR A 208 -11.65 -2.57 4.48
CA TYR A 208 -12.47 -3.40 3.61
C TYR A 208 -11.85 -4.80 3.49
N PHE A 209 -12.48 -5.78 4.13
CA PHE A 209 -12.05 -7.17 4.12
C PHE A 209 -12.85 -7.97 3.09
N MET A 210 -12.16 -8.80 2.32
CA MET A 210 -12.76 -9.69 1.31
C MET A 210 -12.60 -11.14 1.77
N ASP A 211 -13.71 -11.73 2.24
CA ASP A 211 -13.70 -13.04 2.89
C ASP A 211 -13.48 -14.19 1.90
N ASP A 212 -14.16 -14.14 0.77
CA ASP A 212 -14.20 -15.24 -0.21
C ASP A 212 -13.31 -15.01 -1.43
N LEU A 213 -12.39 -14.04 -1.36
CA LEU A 213 -11.52 -13.68 -2.47
C LEU A 213 -10.05 -13.78 -2.09
N PHE A 214 -9.28 -14.61 -2.80
CA PHE A 214 -7.82 -14.65 -2.72
C PHE A 214 -7.16 -13.65 -3.67
N TRP A 215 -5.98 -13.14 -3.30
CA TRP A 215 -5.27 -12.14 -4.10
C TRP A 215 -5.10 -12.50 -5.59
N PRO A 216 -4.73 -13.72 -6.00
CA PRO A 216 -4.60 -14.06 -7.43
C PRO A 216 -5.88 -13.88 -8.25
N GLU A 217 -7.04 -13.78 -7.61
CA GLU A 217 -8.35 -13.60 -8.25
C GLU A 217 -8.84 -12.15 -8.21
N PHE A 218 -8.14 -11.27 -7.48
CA PHE A 218 -8.48 -9.85 -7.41
C PHE A 218 -8.33 -9.17 -8.77
N ARG A 219 -9.32 -8.36 -9.15
CA ARG A 219 -9.38 -7.63 -10.43
C ARG A 219 -9.89 -6.21 -10.19
N GLN A 220 -9.82 -5.35 -11.20
CA GLN A 220 -10.33 -3.97 -11.16
C GLN A 220 -11.76 -3.88 -10.60
N LYS A 221 -12.65 -4.80 -10.96
CA LYS A 221 -14.02 -4.80 -10.44
C LYS A 221 -14.08 -4.83 -8.92
N HIS A 222 -13.19 -5.59 -8.27
CA HIS A 222 -13.14 -5.72 -6.81
C HIS A 222 -12.54 -4.46 -6.16
N LEU A 223 -11.60 -3.79 -6.84
CA LEU A 223 -11.14 -2.46 -6.42
C LEU A 223 -12.30 -1.46 -6.45
N PHE A 224 -13.07 -1.47 -7.53
CA PHE A 224 -14.22 -0.57 -7.69
C PHE A 224 -15.32 -0.85 -6.67
N GLU A 225 -15.59 -2.11 -6.33
CA GLU A 225 -16.49 -2.51 -5.24
C GLU A 225 -16.03 -1.94 -3.88
N ALA A 226 -14.73 -2.07 -3.58
CA ALA A 226 -14.17 -1.54 -2.32
C ALA A 226 -14.25 -0.01 -2.26
N ILE A 227 -13.99 0.69 -3.37
CA ILE A 227 -14.12 2.15 -3.46
C ILE A 227 -15.60 2.57 -3.32
N ALA A 228 -16.53 1.89 -3.98
CA ALA A 228 -17.95 2.17 -3.85
C ALA A 228 -18.44 1.98 -2.40
N ALA A 229 -17.96 0.93 -1.72
CA ALA A 229 -18.27 0.70 -0.30
C ALA A 229 -17.68 1.80 0.59
N TYR A 230 -16.45 2.27 0.32
CA TYR A 230 -15.84 3.41 1.00
C TYR A 230 -16.70 4.67 0.86
N GLN A 231 -17.18 4.98 -0.33
CA GLN A 231 -17.97 6.19 -0.61
C GLN A 231 -19.33 6.22 0.10
N GLN A 232 -19.82 5.08 0.55
CA GLN A 232 -21.08 4.99 1.31
C GLN A 232 -20.88 5.18 2.81
N ARG A 233 -19.64 5.24 3.31
CA ARG A 233 -19.33 5.37 4.73
C ARG A 233 -19.20 6.84 5.11
N GLU A 234 -19.77 7.18 6.27
CA GLU A 234 -19.62 8.50 6.88
C GLU A 234 -18.31 8.56 7.68
N ARG A 235 -17.35 9.36 7.23
CA ARG A 235 -16.06 9.53 7.90
C ARG A 235 -16.13 10.66 8.94
N ARG A 236 -16.18 10.31 10.20
CA ARG A 236 -16.45 11.26 11.29
C ARG A 236 -15.22 11.86 11.96
N PHE A 237 -14.07 11.19 11.91
CA PHE A 237 -12.83 11.63 12.58
C PHE A 237 -13.05 12.05 14.05
N GLY A 238 -13.84 11.27 14.81
CA GLY A 238 -14.18 11.56 16.20
C GLY A 238 -15.31 12.58 16.42
N LYS A 239 -15.91 13.14 15.36
CA LYS A 239 -17.07 14.04 15.43
C LYS A 239 -18.40 13.26 15.44
N THR A 240 -19.48 13.92 15.82
CA THR A 240 -20.85 13.39 15.61
C THR A 240 -21.32 13.70 14.19
N SER A 241 -22.35 13.00 13.69
CA SER A 241 -22.89 13.25 12.33
C SER A 241 -23.36 14.69 12.14
N GLU A 242 -23.91 15.32 13.20
CA GLU A 242 -24.41 16.69 13.18
C GLU A 242 -23.29 17.75 13.10
N GLN A 243 -22.06 17.37 13.42
CA GLN A 243 -20.86 18.23 13.34
C GLN A 243 -20.16 18.17 11.99
N LEU A 244 -20.62 17.28 11.11
CA LEU A 244 -20.07 17.20 9.76
C LEU A 244 -20.72 18.28 8.88
N PRO A 245 -19.98 18.85 7.92
CA PRO A 245 -20.59 19.74 6.93
C PRO A 245 -21.69 18.96 6.18
N PRO A 246 -22.81 19.60 5.81
CA PRO A 246 -23.82 18.96 5.00
C PRO A 246 -23.17 18.37 3.74
N ILE A 247 -23.51 17.14 3.39
CA ILE A 247 -23.14 16.58 2.08
C ILE A 247 -23.84 17.47 1.08
N GLU A 248 -23.10 18.37 0.43
CA GLU A 248 -23.62 19.10 -0.73
C GLU A 248 -24.02 18.02 -1.73
N SER A 249 -25.32 17.88 -1.92
CA SER A 249 -25.88 17.04 -2.96
C SER A 249 -25.37 17.60 -4.28
N ALA A 250 -24.31 16.99 -4.81
CA ALA A 250 -23.79 17.31 -6.14
C ALA A 250 -24.98 17.26 -7.09
N ASN A 251 -25.33 18.41 -7.64
CA ASN A 251 -26.44 18.67 -8.53
C ASN A 251 -26.66 17.52 -9.50
N ARG A 252 -27.77 16.81 -9.31
CA ARG A 252 -28.38 16.04 -10.36
C ARG A 252 -29.00 17.05 -11.33
N SER A 253 -28.31 17.35 -12.38
CA SER A 253 -28.83 17.97 -13.60
C SER A 253 -28.19 17.29 -14.81
#